data_1da3d691db082a960291824f86e74225
#
_entry.id   1da3d691db082a960291824f86e74225
#
_cell.length_a   1.000
_cell.length_b   1.000
_cell.length_c   1.000
_cell.angle_alpha   90.00
_cell.angle_beta   90.00
_cell.angle_gamma   90.00
#
_symmetry.space_group_name_H-M   'P 1'
#
loop_
_entity.id
_entity.type
_entity.pdbx_description
1 polymer ?
#
loop_
_entity_poly.entity_id
_entity_poly.type
_entity_poly.pdbx_seq_one_letter_code
_entity_poly.pdbx_strand_id
1 'polypeptide(L)'
;MLAAAKGQSCVNCGASDGTVVAAHYNGLRSYRFGRGTGHKPHDLCVADLCHKCHYKFDVELGGSSHDRKIDKSEQFLFLIMQTLIRRIDQGVIKVEGHDNE
;
A
#
# COMPACT_ATOMS: atom_id res chain seq x y z
N MET A 1 7.28 -2.36 -10.77
CA MET A 1 6.60 -2.50 -9.46
C MET A 1 5.35 -1.63 -9.36
N LEU A 2 5.47 -0.34 -9.47
CA LEU A 2 4.31 0.57 -9.34
C LEU A 2 3.29 0.40 -10.47
N ALA A 3 3.76 0.22 -11.69
CA ALA A 3 2.87 0.04 -12.85
C ALA A 3 2.02 -1.24 -12.75
N ALA A 4 2.42 -2.21 -11.93
CA ALA A 4 1.68 -3.45 -11.76
C ALA A 4 0.33 -3.25 -11.04
N ALA A 5 0.11 -2.10 -10.40
CA ALA A 5 -1.18 -1.78 -9.77
C ALA A 5 -2.30 -1.58 -10.81
N LYS A 6 -1.94 -1.13 -12.01
CA LYS A 6 -2.92 -0.88 -13.06
C LYS A 6 -3.65 -2.16 -13.45
N GLY A 7 -4.97 -2.12 -13.42
CA GLY A 7 -5.80 -3.27 -13.74
C GLY A 7 -6.02 -4.23 -12.58
N GLN A 8 -5.42 -3.98 -11.41
CA GLN A 8 -5.63 -4.81 -10.22
C GLN A 8 -6.92 -4.42 -9.48
N SER A 9 -7.39 -5.31 -8.61
CA SER A 9 -8.45 -4.98 -7.67
C SER A 9 -7.86 -4.29 -6.44
N CYS A 10 -8.67 -3.44 -5.80
CA CYS A 10 -8.30 -2.81 -4.54
C CYS A 10 -8.15 -3.88 -3.45
N VAL A 11 -7.00 -3.90 -2.77
CA VAL A 11 -6.76 -4.88 -1.70
C VAL A 11 -7.60 -4.61 -0.44
N ASN A 12 -8.17 -3.40 -0.33
CA ASN A 12 -9.00 -3.05 0.83
C ASN A 12 -10.50 -3.38 0.62
N CYS A 13 -11.08 -2.98 -0.52
CA CYS A 13 -12.51 -3.16 -0.75
C CYS A 13 -12.85 -4.10 -1.91
N GLY A 14 -11.88 -4.54 -2.69
CA GLY A 14 -12.07 -5.43 -3.83
C GLY A 14 -12.54 -4.78 -5.11
N ALA A 15 -12.67 -3.45 -5.15
CA ALA A 15 -13.16 -2.75 -6.34
C ALA A 15 -12.19 -2.91 -7.52
N SER A 16 -12.75 -3.14 -8.71
CA SER A 16 -12.00 -3.25 -9.97
C SER A 16 -12.54 -2.21 -10.94
N ASP A 17 -12.50 -0.94 -10.54
CA ASP A 17 -13.12 0.17 -11.26
C ASP A 17 -12.15 0.94 -12.17
N GLY A 18 -10.92 0.48 -12.30
CA GLY A 18 -9.90 1.13 -13.10
C GLY A 18 -9.19 2.28 -12.39
N THR A 19 -9.52 2.56 -11.14
CA THR A 19 -8.88 3.66 -10.37
C THR A 19 -7.77 3.17 -9.46
N VAL A 20 -7.48 1.87 -9.42
CA VAL A 20 -6.49 1.29 -8.52
C VAL A 20 -5.08 1.76 -8.86
N VAL A 21 -4.40 2.28 -7.85
CA VAL A 21 -3.01 2.75 -7.96
C VAL A 21 -2.18 2.17 -6.82
N ALA A 22 -0.87 2.19 -6.98
CA ALA A 22 0.07 1.82 -5.92
C ALA A 22 0.21 3.00 -4.95
N ALA A 23 -0.50 2.95 -3.84
CA ALA A 23 -0.50 4.01 -2.83
C ALA A 23 0.64 3.77 -1.83
N HIS A 24 1.57 4.73 -1.73
CA HIS A 24 2.69 4.64 -0.78
C HIS A 24 2.20 4.74 0.66
N TYR A 25 2.87 3.99 1.53
CA TYR A 25 2.55 4.01 2.97
C TYR A 25 2.69 5.41 3.54
N ASN A 26 1.65 5.89 4.22
CA ASN A 26 1.59 7.21 4.82
C ASN A 26 1.21 7.13 6.31
N GLY A 27 1.51 6.02 6.96
CA GLY A 27 1.22 5.79 8.36
C GLY A 27 2.26 6.40 9.30
N LEU A 28 2.08 6.13 10.59
CA LEU A 28 2.88 6.76 11.65
C LEU A 28 4.38 6.42 11.57
N ARG A 29 4.73 5.26 10.99
CA ARG A 29 6.11 4.83 10.88
C ARG A 29 6.68 4.99 9.47
N SER A 30 6.04 5.82 8.64
CA SER A 30 6.46 5.97 7.25
C SER A 30 7.89 6.47 7.09
N TYR A 31 8.40 7.24 8.04
CA TYR A 31 9.80 7.70 8.04
C TYR A 31 10.81 6.54 8.08
N ARG A 32 10.43 5.40 8.65
CA ARG A 32 11.27 4.20 8.69
C ARG A 32 11.45 3.56 7.32
N PHE A 33 10.60 3.91 6.36
CA PHE A 33 10.62 3.37 5.00
C PHE A 33 11.12 4.40 3.99
N GLY A 34 11.85 5.42 4.46
CA GLY A 34 12.49 6.40 3.60
C GLY A 34 11.70 7.69 3.39
N ARG A 35 10.52 7.84 4.05
CA ARG A 35 9.77 9.09 3.94
C ARG A 35 10.46 10.21 4.73
N GLY A 36 10.62 11.36 4.08
CA GLY A 36 11.15 12.58 4.71
C GLY A 36 10.64 13.79 3.95
N THR A 37 11.17 14.98 4.25
CA THR A 37 10.79 16.21 3.57
C THR A 37 11.02 16.05 2.06
N GLY A 38 9.95 16.10 1.27
CA GLY A 38 10.01 15.94 -0.17
C GLY A 38 10.26 14.52 -0.66
N HIS A 39 10.25 13.51 0.22
CA HIS A 39 10.49 12.12 -0.15
C HIS A 39 9.28 11.24 0.19
N LYS A 40 8.96 10.32 -0.72
CA LYS A 40 7.97 9.25 -0.48
C LYS A 40 8.66 8.04 0.14
N PRO A 41 7.94 7.18 0.86
CA PRO A 41 8.48 5.88 1.28
C PRO A 41 8.93 5.04 0.08
N HIS A 42 9.72 4.02 0.36
CA HIS A 42 10.23 3.10 -0.65
C HIS A 42 9.09 2.50 -1.49
N ASP A 43 9.34 2.27 -2.78
CA ASP A 43 8.34 1.76 -3.72
C ASP A 43 7.81 0.36 -3.41
N LEU A 44 8.48 -0.41 -2.56
CA LEU A 44 7.94 -1.66 -2.05
C LEU A 44 6.88 -1.47 -0.96
N CYS A 45 6.80 -0.27 -0.38
CA CYS A 45 5.87 0.05 0.70
C CYS A 45 4.59 0.64 0.14
N VAL A 46 3.93 -0.10 -0.76
CA VAL A 46 2.71 0.34 -1.45
C VAL A 46 1.60 -0.68 -1.28
N ALA A 47 0.36 -0.19 -1.32
CA ALA A 47 -0.84 -1.01 -1.38
C ALA A 47 -1.65 -0.65 -2.63
N ASP A 48 -2.23 -1.66 -3.27
CA ASP A 48 -3.13 -1.43 -4.40
C ASP A 48 -4.47 -0.91 -3.87
N LEU A 49 -4.72 0.37 -4.01
CA LEU A 49 -5.93 1.01 -3.50
C LEU A 49 -6.69 1.70 -4.62
N CYS A 50 -8.03 1.54 -4.62
CA CYS A 50 -8.90 2.31 -5.48
C CYS A 50 -8.94 3.78 -5.02
N HIS A 51 -9.48 4.65 -5.84
CA HIS A 51 -9.54 6.09 -5.56
C HIS A 51 -10.18 6.39 -4.19
N LYS A 52 -11.29 5.73 -3.87
CA LYS A 52 -12.01 5.96 -2.60
C LYS A 52 -11.19 5.53 -1.38
N CYS A 53 -10.59 4.35 -1.43
CA CYS A 53 -9.81 3.83 -0.31
C CYS A 53 -8.54 4.64 -0.11
N HIS A 54 -7.87 5.03 -1.19
CA HIS A 54 -6.69 5.89 -1.13
C HIS A 54 -7.03 7.22 -0.44
N TYR A 55 -8.11 7.84 -0.86
CA TYR A 55 -8.58 9.10 -0.26
C TYR A 55 -8.90 8.94 1.23
N LYS A 56 -9.61 7.87 1.61
CA LYS A 56 -9.95 7.61 3.02
C LYS A 56 -8.72 7.46 3.90
N PHE A 57 -7.72 6.72 3.45
CA PHE A 57 -6.47 6.57 4.20
C PHE A 57 -5.73 7.91 4.34
N ASP A 58 -5.66 8.70 3.27
CA ASP A 58 -5.02 10.01 3.32
C ASP A 58 -5.71 10.94 4.33
N VAL A 59 -7.04 11.00 4.31
CA VAL A 59 -7.81 11.84 5.23
C VAL A 59 -7.61 11.39 6.68
N GLU A 60 -7.74 10.10 6.95
CA GLU A 60 -7.69 9.58 8.31
C GLU A 60 -6.28 9.61 8.89
N LEU A 61 -5.25 9.44 8.08
CA LEU A 61 -3.87 9.55 8.53
C LEU A 61 -3.40 10.99 8.63
N GLY A 62 -4.05 11.91 7.91
CA GLY A 62 -3.68 13.32 7.91
C GLY A 62 -4.30 14.15 9.03
N GLY A 63 -5.53 13.82 9.49
CA GLY A 63 -6.27 14.68 10.38
C GLY A 63 -6.98 14.03 11.57
N SER A 64 -6.84 12.72 11.75
CA SER A 64 -7.55 11.98 12.78
C SER A 64 -6.84 12.00 14.14
N SER A 65 -7.51 11.51 15.19
CA SER A 65 -6.92 11.29 16.49
C SER A 65 -5.75 10.29 16.41
N HIS A 66 -4.87 10.31 17.41
CA HIS A 66 -3.72 9.42 17.45
C HIS A 66 -4.14 7.93 17.43
N ASP A 67 -5.18 7.57 18.18
CA ASP A 67 -5.68 6.19 18.22
C ASP A 67 -6.17 5.71 16.85
N ARG A 68 -6.88 6.59 16.13
CA ARG A 68 -7.35 6.28 14.79
C ARG A 68 -6.19 6.14 13.80
N LYS A 69 -5.16 6.97 13.96
CA LYS A 69 -3.95 6.87 13.14
C LYS A 69 -3.22 5.56 13.36
N ILE A 70 -3.18 5.06 14.60
CA ILE A 70 -2.60 3.74 14.90
C ILE A 70 -3.36 2.65 14.15
N ASP A 71 -4.70 2.63 14.26
CA ASP A 71 -5.53 1.64 13.58
C ASP A 71 -5.34 1.69 12.07
N LYS A 72 -5.36 2.88 11.48
CA LYS A 72 -5.24 3.05 10.03
C LYS A 72 -3.84 2.72 9.54
N SER A 73 -2.82 3.05 10.33
CA SER A 73 -1.44 2.67 10.00
C SER A 73 -1.28 1.15 9.97
N GLU A 74 -1.85 0.45 10.94
CA GLU A 74 -1.81 -1.02 10.98
C GLU A 74 -2.55 -1.62 9.79
N GLN A 75 -3.76 -1.15 9.48
CA GLN A 75 -4.52 -1.60 8.32
C GLN A 75 -3.73 -1.39 7.03
N PHE A 76 -3.11 -0.24 6.87
CA PHE A 76 -2.32 0.05 5.68
C PHE A 76 -1.14 -0.91 5.54
N LEU A 77 -0.43 -1.19 6.63
CA LEU A 77 0.68 -2.16 6.63
C LEU A 77 0.20 -3.55 6.24
N PHE A 78 -0.95 -3.98 6.74
CA PHE A 78 -1.56 -5.25 6.36
C PHE A 78 -1.83 -5.31 4.85
N LEU A 79 -2.38 -4.23 4.29
CA LEU A 79 -2.68 -4.14 2.85
C LEU A 79 -1.40 -4.14 2.00
N ILE A 80 -0.32 -3.55 2.51
CA ILE A 80 0.99 -3.60 1.85
C ILE A 80 1.50 -5.04 1.79
N MET A 81 1.37 -5.79 2.87
CA MET A 81 1.78 -7.21 2.90
C MET A 81 0.98 -8.02 1.87
N GLN A 82 -0.32 -7.80 1.79
CA GLN A 82 -1.15 -8.45 0.77
C GLN A 82 -0.70 -8.09 -0.65
N THR A 83 -0.36 -6.83 -0.88
CA THR A 83 0.12 -6.36 -2.18
C THR A 83 1.46 -7.00 -2.53
N LEU A 84 2.39 -7.09 -1.58
CA LEU A 84 3.69 -7.74 -1.80
C LEU A 84 3.52 -9.21 -2.17
N ILE A 85 2.66 -9.94 -1.48
CA ILE A 85 2.34 -11.33 -1.79
C ILE A 85 1.78 -11.45 -3.21
N ARG A 86 0.84 -10.57 -3.56
CA ARG A 86 0.27 -10.52 -4.91
C ARG A 86 1.35 -10.31 -5.97
N ARG A 87 2.29 -9.38 -5.75
CA ARG A 87 3.39 -9.12 -6.69
C ARG A 87 4.33 -10.30 -6.83
N ILE A 88 4.61 -11.01 -5.73
CA ILE A 88 5.43 -12.22 -5.75
C ILE A 88 4.72 -13.31 -6.54
N ASP A 89 3.44 -13.55 -6.28
CA ASP A 89 2.65 -14.56 -6.98
C ASP A 89 2.52 -14.28 -8.48
N GLN A 90 2.49 -13.02 -8.86
CA GLN A 90 2.42 -12.58 -10.26
C GLN A 90 3.80 -12.53 -10.95
N GLY A 91 4.88 -12.81 -10.23
CA GLY A 91 6.23 -12.78 -10.78
C GLY A 91 6.81 -11.38 -10.97
N VAL A 92 6.15 -10.34 -10.46
CA VAL A 92 6.64 -8.94 -10.54
C VAL A 92 7.82 -8.75 -9.60
N ILE A 93 7.75 -9.37 -8.41
CA ILE A 93 8.85 -9.38 -7.44
C ILE A 93 9.33 -10.82 -7.33
N LYS A 94 10.65 -11.01 -7.44
CA LYS A 94 11.28 -12.32 -7.27
C LYS A 94 12.12 -12.29 -6.01
N VAL A 95 11.94 -13.30 -5.17
CA VAL A 95 12.70 -13.49 -3.94
C VAL A 95 13.66 -14.65 -4.17
N GLU A 96 14.96 -14.40 -4.08
CA GLU A 96 15.96 -15.43 -4.27
C GLU A 96 15.78 -16.55 -3.26
N GLY A 97 15.76 -17.80 -3.75
CA GLY A 97 15.54 -18.97 -2.91
C GLY A 97 14.09 -19.24 -2.55
N HIS A 98 13.14 -18.35 -2.94
CA HIS A 98 11.72 -18.54 -2.70
C HIS A 98 11.11 -19.43 -3.78
N ASP A 99 10.29 -20.40 -3.36
CA ASP A 99 9.55 -21.27 -4.26
C ASP A 99 8.09 -20.79 -4.30
N ASN A 100 7.61 -20.41 -5.49
CA ASN A 100 6.27 -19.86 -5.70
C ASN A 100 5.17 -20.92 -5.90
N GLU A 101 5.44 -22.15 -5.57
CA GLU A 101 4.43 -23.21 -5.67
C GLU A 101 3.30 -23.09 -4.67
#